data_fab8978f3abc4792bf333086f25d264c
#
_entry.id   fab8978f3abc4792bf333086f25d264c
#
_cell.length_a   1.000
_cell.length_b   1.000
_cell.length_c   1.000
_cell.angle_alpha   90.00
_cell.angle_beta   90.00
_cell.angle_gamma   90.00
#
_symmetry.space_group_name_H-M   'P 1'
#
loop_
_entity.id
_entity.type
_entity.pdbx_description
1 polymer ?
#
loop_
_entity_poly.entity_id
_entity_poly.type
_entity_poly.pdbx_seq_one_letter_code
_entity_poly.pdbx_strand_id
1 'polypeptide(L)'
;MADRQAKLTVGDHTYDFPLLQGTCGPDVIDIRKLYGETGLFTYDPGYKSTGSCESALTFIDGEEGVLLHRGYPIGQLAEQSSFMEVCYLLLNGELPQQEELDSFSYTISRHTMLHDQLRQFYQGFRRDAHPMAIMCGVVGALSAFYHDSTDITNPEHREIAAIRLIAKMPTLVAMAYKYTVGQPYICLLYTSDAADE
;
A
#
# COMPACT_ATOMS: atom_id res chain seq x y z
N MET A 1 -18.30 -1.17 -28.43
CA MET A 1 -19.01 -1.92 -27.38
C MET A 1 -20.27 -1.15 -27.08
N ALA A 2 -21.44 -1.81 -26.97
CA ALA A 2 -22.67 -1.11 -26.64
C ALA A 2 -22.50 -0.47 -25.25
N ASP A 3 -22.86 0.81 -25.17
CA ASP A 3 -22.79 1.58 -23.93
C ASP A 3 -23.84 1.00 -22.96
N ARG A 4 -23.41 0.08 -22.07
CA ARG A 4 -24.30 -0.57 -21.10
C ARG A 4 -24.63 0.45 -20.01
N GLN A 5 -25.93 0.60 -19.73
CA GLN A 5 -26.43 1.57 -18.76
C GLN A 5 -27.35 0.90 -17.75
N ALA A 6 -27.26 1.33 -16.51
CA ALA A 6 -28.24 1.04 -15.47
C ALA A 6 -29.29 2.15 -15.43
N LYS A 7 -30.55 1.78 -15.22
CA LYS A 7 -31.67 2.73 -15.13
C LYS A 7 -32.15 2.83 -13.69
N LEU A 8 -32.19 4.04 -13.16
CA LEU A 8 -32.77 4.37 -11.86
C LEU A 8 -34.05 5.17 -12.06
N THR A 9 -35.18 4.65 -11.61
CA THR A 9 -36.46 5.35 -11.64
C THR A 9 -36.79 5.88 -10.25
N VAL A 10 -37.05 7.20 -10.17
CA VAL A 10 -37.43 7.88 -8.93
C VAL A 10 -38.72 8.65 -9.21
N GLY A 11 -39.84 8.18 -8.67
CA GLY A 11 -41.16 8.70 -9.01
C GLY A 11 -41.45 8.48 -10.50
N ASP A 12 -41.74 9.59 -11.24
CA ASP A 12 -42.04 9.56 -12.66
C ASP A 12 -40.81 9.81 -13.56
N HIS A 13 -39.62 10.00 -12.96
CA HIS A 13 -38.38 10.29 -13.67
C HIS A 13 -37.48 9.09 -13.73
N THR A 14 -36.85 8.84 -14.91
CA THR A 14 -35.86 7.79 -15.10
C THR A 14 -34.52 8.41 -15.50
N TYR A 15 -33.45 7.96 -14.85
CA TYR A 15 -32.08 8.41 -15.03
C TYR A 15 -31.21 7.23 -15.52
N ASP A 16 -30.30 7.51 -16.44
CA ASP A 16 -29.39 6.52 -16.99
C ASP A 16 -27.97 6.73 -16.42
N PHE A 17 -27.40 5.68 -15.81
CA PHE A 17 -26.04 5.68 -15.25
C PHE A 17 -25.14 4.71 -16.01
N PRO A 18 -23.89 5.12 -16.35
CA PRO A 18 -22.95 4.23 -17.01
C PRO A 18 -22.62 3.00 -16.16
N LEU A 19 -22.43 1.85 -16.82
CA LEU A 19 -21.84 0.66 -16.21
C LEU A 19 -20.35 0.64 -16.53
N LEU A 20 -19.53 0.57 -15.48
CA LEU A 20 -18.08 0.36 -15.58
C LEU A 20 -17.80 -1.14 -15.43
N GLN A 21 -16.96 -1.66 -16.31
CA GLN A 21 -16.54 -3.05 -16.30
C GLN A 21 -15.05 -3.13 -16.00
N GLY A 22 -14.69 -3.84 -14.93
CA GLY A 22 -13.31 -4.17 -14.61
C GLY A 22 -12.80 -5.36 -15.44
N THR A 23 -11.50 -5.62 -15.39
CA THR A 23 -10.90 -6.83 -15.98
C THR A 23 -11.37 -8.08 -15.24
N CYS A 24 -11.57 -7.98 -13.94
CA CYS A 24 -12.12 -9.00 -13.06
C CYS A 24 -13.19 -8.42 -12.17
N GLY A 25 -14.11 -9.27 -11.69
CA GLY A 25 -15.16 -8.89 -10.76
C GLY A 25 -16.45 -8.42 -11.42
N PRO A 26 -17.46 -8.02 -10.63
CA PRO A 26 -18.75 -7.56 -11.10
C PRO A 26 -18.68 -6.20 -11.78
N ASP A 27 -19.65 -5.92 -12.65
CA ASP A 27 -19.86 -4.58 -13.20
C ASP A 27 -20.28 -3.60 -12.09
N VAL A 28 -19.89 -2.34 -12.26
CA VAL A 28 -20.13 -1.27 -11.27
C VAL A 28 -20.97 -0.16 -11.91
N ILE A 29 -21.99 0.32 -11.21
CA ILE A 29 -22.79 1.47 -11.63
C ILE A 29 -22.03 2.76 -11.27
N ASP A 30 -21.72 3.60 -12.24
CA ASP A 30 -21.10 4.90 -12.00
C ASP A 30 -22.10 5.92 -11.49
N ILE A 31 -22.11 6.12 -10.18
CA ILE A 31 -23.04 7.03 -9.49
C ILE A 31 -22.49 8.45 -9.25
N ARG A 32 -21.35 8.82 -9.85
CA ARG A 32 -20.74 10.15 -9.61
C ARG A 32 -21.67 11.32 -9.91
N LYS A 33 -22.62 11.14 -10.84
CA LYS A 33 -23.62 12.16 -11.21
C LYS A 33 -24.94 12.03 -10.45
N LEU A 34 -25.14 10.99 -9.64
CA LEU A 34 -26.40 10.68 -9.00
C LEU A 34 -26.98 11.89 -8.24
N TYR A 35 -26.20 12.51 -7.36
CA TYR A 35 -26.66 13.64 -6.57
C TYR A 35 -27.03 14.85 -7.42
N GLY A 36 -26.21 15.17 -8.42
CA GLY A 36 -26.45 16.32 -9.31
C GLY A 36 -27.72 16.20 -10.15
N GLU A 37 -28.09 14.97 -10.54
CA GLU A 37 -29.25 14.72 -11.38
C GLU A 37 -30.54 14.45 -10.59
N THR A 38 -30.43 13.83 -9.41
CA THR A 38 -31.61 13.36 -8.64
C THR A 38 -31.79 14.05 -7.29
N GLY A 39 -30.74 14.69 -6.74
CA GLY A 39 -30.71 15.19 -5.37
C GLY A 39 -30.61 14.09 -4.30
N LEU A 40 -30.39 12.82 -4.68
CA LEU A 40 -30.34 11.69 -3.79
C LEU A 40 -28.91 11.18 -3.55
N PHE A 41 -28.68 10.64 -2.35
CA PHE A 41 -27.46 9.88 -2.01
C PHE A 41 -27.77 8.40 -1.90
N THR A 42 -26.76 7.57 -2.10
CA THR A 42 -26.79 6.16 -1.73
C THR A 42 -26.48 5.99 -0.24
N TYR A 43 -27.00 4.92 0.37
CA TYR A 43 -26.69 4.55 1.75
C TYR A 43 -26.21 3.10 1.78
N ASP A 44 -24.91 2.93 2.00
CA ASP A 44 -24.27 1.59 2.05
C ASP A 44 -23.18 1.62 3.15
N PRO A 45 -23.58 1.42 4.44
CA PRO A 45 -22.61 1.42 5.53
C PRO A 45 -21.66 0.23 5.41
N GLY A 46 -20.37 0.54 5.31
CA GLY A 46 -19.30 -0.45 5.19
C GLY A 46 -18.97 -0.86 3.76
N TYR A 47 -19.49 -0.15 2.76
CA TYR A 47 -19.16 -0.36 1.34
C TYR A 47 -19.35 -1.81 0.85
N LYS A 48 -20.44 -2.47 1.28
CA LYS A 48 -20.73 -3.87 0.91
C LYS A 48 -21.10 -4.05 -0.54
N SER A 49 -21.73 -3.03 -1.14
CA SER A 49 -22.21 -3.05 -2.53
C SER A 49 -21.77 -1.82 -3.32
N THR A 50 -20.82 -1.04 -2.79
CA THR A 50 -20.34 0.20 -3.41
C THR A 50 -18.86 0.11 -3.71
N GLY A 51 -18.48 0.23 -4.99
CA GLY A 51 -17.09 0.39 -5.41
C GLY A 51 -16.58 1.77 -4.97
N SER A 52 -15.61 1.83 -4.07
CA SER A 52 -15.05 3.09 -3.54
C SER A 52 -13.91 3.65 -4.39
N CYS A 53 -13.21 2.79 -5.13
CA CYS A 53 -12.11 3.18 -6.02
C CYS A 53 -11.87 2.13 -7.09
N GLU A 54 -11.12 2.51 -8.11
CA GLU A 54 -10.56 1.63 -9.14
C GLU A 54 -9.13 1.26 -8.74
N SER A 55 -8.78 -0.02 -8.85
CA SER A 55 -7.45 -0.52 -8.53
C SER A 55 -7.00 -1.58 -9.53
N ALA A 56 -5.77 -1.44 -10.01
CA ALA A 56 -5.09 -2.46 -10.82
C ALA A 56 -4.13 -3.32 -9.99
N LEU A 57 -4.09 -3.14 -8.65
CA LEU A 57 -3.11 -3.80 -7.78
C LEU A 57 -3.55 -5.19 -7.35
N THR A 58 -4.78 -5.31 -6.86
CA THR A 58 -5.24 -6.53 -6.21
C THR A 58 -6.69 -6.82 -6.56
N PHE A 59 -6.98 -8.07 -6.89
CA PHE A 59 -8.33 -8.59 -6.97
C PHE A 59 -8.54 -9.63 -5.87
N ILE A 60 -9.67 -9.54 -5.16
CA ILE A 60 -10.06 -10.47 -4.11
C ILE A 60 -11.49 -10.92 -4.38
N ASP A 61 -11.68 -12.24 -4.46
CA ASP A 61 -12.98 -12.88 -4.41
C ASP A 61 -13.02 -13.77 -3.17
N GLY A 62 -13.73 -13.30 -2.14
CA GLY A 62 -13.81 -14.02 -0.86
C GLY A 62 -14.72 -15.24 -0.90
N GLU A 63 -15.66 -15.32 -1.84
CA GLU A 63 -16.59 -16.46 -2.00
C GLU A 63 -15.87 -17.62 -2.68
N GLU A 64 -15.13 -17.33 -3.75
CA GLU A 64 -14.34 -18.31 -4.49
C GLU A 64 -12.95 -18.55 -3.91
N GLY A 65 -12.51 -17.74 -2.94
CA GLY A 65 -11.18 -17.84 -2.32
C GLY A 65 -10.05 -17.43 -3.27
N VAL A 66 -10.31 -16.51 -4.21
CA VAL A 66 -9.32 -16.03 -5.19
C VAL A 66 -8.67 -14.75 -4.72
N LEU A 67 -7.34 -14.72 -4.72
CA LEU A 67 -6.53 -13.53 -4.47
C LEU A 67 -5.47 -13.40 -5.57
N LEU A 68 -5.51 -12.27 -6.29
CA LEU A 68 -4.53 -11.96 -7.34
C LEU A 68 -3.82 -10.65 -7.00
N HIS A 69 -2.51 -10.60 -7.21
CA HIS A 69 -1.71 -9.38 -7.22
C HIS A 69 -1.23 -9.10 -8.64
N ARG A 70 -1.65 -7.97 -9.23
CA ARG A 70 -1.36 -7.62 -10.63
C ARG A 70 -1.71 -8.74 -11.63
N GLY A 71 -2.70 -9.58 -11.30
CA GLY A 71 -3.13 -10.72 -12.09
C GLY A 71 -2.43 -12.05 -11.74
N TYR A 72 -1.38 -12.04 -10.91
CA TYR A 72 -0.69 -13.26 -10.46
C TYR A 72 -1.38 -13.86 -9.24
N PRO A 73 -1.67 -15.19 -9.23
CA PRO A 73 -2.24 -15.86 -8.07
C PRO A 73 -1.32 -15.81 -6.85
N ILE A 74 -1.88 -15.50 -5.66
CA ILE A 74 -1.08 -15.40 -4.43
C ILE A 74 -0.33 -16.69 -4.08
N GLY A 75 -0.91 -17.85 -4.35
CA GLY A 75 -0.23 -19.14 -4.11
C GLY A 75 1.05 -19.27 -4.93
N GLN A 76 1.02 -18.88 -6.20
CA GLN A 76 2.20 -18.90 -7.06
C GLN A 76 3.28 -17.91 -6.58
N LEU A 77 2.88 -16.69 -6.23
CA LEU A 77 3.82 -15.69 -5.70
C LEU A 77 4.44 -16.14 -4.37
N ALA A 78 3.67 -16.76 -3.49
CA ALA A 78 4.16 -17.24 -2.20
C ALA A 78 5.18 -18.38 -2.32
N GLU A 79 5.04 -19.23 -3.34
CA GLU A 79 5.92 -20.39 -3.53
C GLU A 79 7.17 -20.08 -4.38
N GLN A 80 7.05 -19.14 -5.34
CA GLN A 80 8.05 -18.95 -6.39
C GLN A 80 8.71 -17.57 -6.39
N SER A 81 8.20 -16.61 -5.60
CA SER A 81 8.72 -15.25 -5.59
C SER A 81 9.27 -14.85 -4.23
N SER A 82 10.33 -14.05 -4.23
CA SER A 82 10.86 -13.39 -3.05
C SER A 82 9.99 -12.19 -2.66
N PHE A 83 10.15 -11.71 -1.42
CA PHE A 83 9.49 -10.47 -0.96
C PHE A 83 9.81 -9.26 -1.85
N MET A 84 11.06 -9.14 -2.31
CA MET A 84 11.48 -8.02 -3.16
C MET A 84 10.87 -8.07 -4.55
N GLU A 85 10.70 -9.25 -5.14
CA GLU A 85 10.00 -9.42 -6.41
C GLU A 85 8.52 -9.03 -6.29
N VAL A 86 7.86 -9.40 -5.19
CA VAL A 86 6.46 -9.00 -4.95
C VAL A 86 6.35 -7.48 -4.72
N CYS A 87 7.28 -6.86 -3.99
CA CYS A 87 7.33 -5.41 -3.86
C CYS A 87 7.48 -4.72 -5.22
N TYR A 88 8.40 -5.20 -6.04
CA TYR A 88 8.61 -4.68 -7.39
C TYR A 88 7.36 -4.84 -8.26
N LEU A 89 6.76 -6.02 -8.28
CA LEU A 89 5.52 -6.32 -9.00
C LEU A 89 4.39 -5.34 -8.65
N LEU A 90 4.17 -5.10 -7.36
CA LEU A 90 3.09 -4.21 -6.92
C LEU A 90 3.33 -2.75 -7.31
N LEU A 91 4.58 -2.29 -7.28
CA LEU A 91 4.94 -0.93 -7.66
C LEU A 91 4.95 -0.72 -9.17
N ASN A 92 5.53 -1.66 -9.93
CA ASN A 92 5.80 -1.49 -11.36
C ASN A 92 4.81 -2.21 -12.28
N GLY A 93 4.04 -3.20 -11.79
CA GLY A 93 2.98 -3.87 -12.52
C GLY A 93 3.33 -5.22 -13.12
N GLU A 94 4.63 -5.53 -13.28
CA GLU A 94 5.15 -6.78 -13.80
C GLU A 94 6.27 -7.32 -12.90
N LEU A 95 6.53 -8.64 -12.96
CA LEU A 95 7.66 -9.24 -12.25
C LEU A 95 8.99 -8.75 -12.86
N PRO A 96 10.00 -8.48 -12.02
CA PRO A 96 11.28 -7.96 -12.50
C PRO A 96 12.08 -9.00 -13.26
N GLN A 97 12.86 -8.55 -14.24
CA GLN A 97 14.01 -9.31 -14.73
C GLN A 97 15.14 -9.26 -13.69
N GLN A 98 16.15 -10.17 -13.78
CA GLN A 98 17.20 -10.26 -12.78
C GLN A 98 17.95 -8.94 -12.54
N GLU A 99 18.27 -8.21 -13.61
CA GLU A 99 18.98 -6.92 -13.53
C GLU A 99 18.13 -5.84 -12.82
N GLU A 100 16.80 -5.84 -13.06
CA GLU A 100 15.87 -4.94 -12.41
C GLU A 100 15.71 -5.27 -10.92
N LEU A 101 15.65 -6.55 -10.58
CA LEU A 101 15.58 -7.03 -9.20
C LEU A 101 16.85 -6.64 -8.43
N ASP A 102 18.02 -6.84 -9.02
CA ASP A 102 19.31 -6.50 -8.42
C ASP A 102 19.41 -4.99 -8.18
N SER A 103 19.03 -4.17 -9.15
CA SER A 103 19.01 -2.71 -9.05
C SER A 103 18.02 -2.23 -7.97
N PHE A 104 16.82 -2.80 -7.95
CA PHE A 104 15.80 -2.47 -6.95
C PHE A 104 16.25 -2.86 -5.54
N SER A 105 16.77 -4.07 -5.37
CA SER A 105 17.28 -4.57 -4.09
C SER A 105 18.45 -3.73 -3.58
N TYR A 106 19.37 -3.35 -4.47
CA TYR A 106 20.44 -2.43 -4.14
C TYR A 106 19.91 -1.07 -3.66
N THR A 107 18.93 -0.50 -4.37
CA THR A 107 18.31 0.78 -4.01
C THR A 107 17.65 0.68 -2.62
N ILE A 108 16.87 -0.38 -2.35
CA ILE A 108 16.24 -0.60 -1.05
C ILE A 108 17.30 -0.70 0.06
N SER A 109 18.38 -1.47 -0.15
CA SER A 109 19.44 -1.65 0.84
C SER A 109 20.14 -0.34 1.23
N ARG A 110 20.22 0.63 0.32
CA ARG A 110 20.83 1.96 0.58
C ARG A 110 19.91 2.93 1.33
N HIS A 111 18.62 2.63 1.46
CA HIS A 111 17.64 3.49 2.13
C HIS A 111 17.20 2.99 3.51
N THR A 112 17.82 1.96 4.06
CA THR A 112 17.46 1.33 5.35
C THR A 112 17.76 2.19 6.57
N MET A 113 18.72 3.11 6.48
CA MET A 113 19.13 3.94 7.60
C MET A 113 18.07 4.98 7.98
N LEU A 114 17.93 5.20 9.27
CA LEU A 114 17.02 6.19 9.84
C LEU A 114 17.79 7.44 10.25
N HIS A 115 17.10 8.58 10.25
CA HIS A 115 17.64 9.81 10.82
C HIS A 115 17.90 9.63 12.33
N ASP A 116 19.04 10.07 12.83
CA ASP A 116 19.44 9.82 14.23
C ASP A 116 18.46 10.40 15.25
N GLN A 117 17.83 11.54 14.96
CA GLN A 117 16.83 12.13 15.85
C GLN A 117 15.56 11.25 16.04
N LEU A 118 15.28 10.28 15.16
CA LEU A 118 14.21 9.31 15.39
C LEU A 118 14.44 8.50 16.67
N ARG A 119 15.68 8.28 17.10
CA ARG A 119 15.98 7.63 18.38
C ARG A 119 15.39 8.41 19.57
N GLN A 120 15.45 9.74 19.53
CA GLN A 120 14.86 10.59 20.57
C GLN A 120 13.34 10.52 20.54
N PHE A 121 12.75 10.41 19.34
CA PHE A 121 11.30 10.26 19.18
C PHE A 121 10.78 8.98 19.85
N TYR A 122 11.50 7.85 19.75
CA TYR A 122 11.15 6.62 20.46
C TYR A 122 11.15 6.80 21.99
N GLN A 123 12.03 7.62 22.53
CA GLN A 123 12.11 7.88 23.97
C GLN A 123 10.87 8.60 24.54
N GLY A 124 10.08 9.22 23.69
CA GLY A 124 8.80 9.84 24.06
C GLY A 124 7.66 8.86 24.32
N PHE A 125 7.79 7.61 23.90
CA PHE A 125 6.77 6.59 24.16
C PHE A 125 7.00 5.91 25.52
N ARG A 126 5.92 5.39 26.09
CA ARG A 126 6.03 4.49 27.25
C ARG A 126 6.57 3.14 26.79
N ARG A 127 7.40 2.50 27.58
CA ARG A 127 7.99 1.19 27.24
C ARG A 127 6.97 0.06 27.20
N ASP A 128 5.86 0.20 27.92
CA ASP A 128 4.73 -0.73 27.95
C ASP A 128 3.67 -0.42 26.86
N ALA A 129 3.94 0.55 25.98
CA ALA A 129 3.02 0.86 24.88
C ALA A 129 2.94 -0.29 23.87
N HIS A 130 1.75 -0.48 23.29
CA HIS A 130 1.55 -1.49 22.25
C HIS A 130 2.46 -1.20 21.05
N PRO A 131 3.21 -2.19 20.52
CA PRO A 131 4.17 -1.97 19.42
C PRO A 131 3.56 -1.30 18.20
N MET A 132 2.32 -1.64 17.84
CA MET A 132 1.63 -1.01 16.71
C MET A 132 1.31 0.47 16.95
N ALA A 133 1.05 0.90 18.20
CA ALA A 133 0.87 2.30 18.51
C ALA A 133 2.17 3.09 18.34
N ILE A 134 3.30 2.51 18.75
CA ILE A 134 4.63 3.07 18.50
C ILE A 134 4.87 3.17 16.98
N MET A 135 4.60 2.10 16.23
CA MET A 135 4.79 2.07 14.78
C MET A 135 3.95 3.12 14.06
N CYS A 136 2.66 3.28 14.39
CA CYS A 136 1.82 4.33 13.83
C CYS A 136 2.42 5.73 14.04
N GLY A 137 2.89 6.02 15.26
CA GLY A 137 3.53 7.29 15.58
C GLY A 137 4.82 7.53 14.81
N VAL A 138 5.68 6.52 14.76
CA VAL A 138 7.01 6.64 14.13
C VAL A 138 6.91 6.72 12.60
N VAL A 139 6.04 5.92 11.97
CA VAL A 139 5.81 5.98 10.52
C VAL A 139 5.24 7.34 10.13
N GLY A 140 4.28 7.88 10.91
CA GLY A 140 3.77 9.24 10.70
C GLY A 140 4.85 10.32 10.83
N ALA A 141 5.77 10.16 11.80
CA ALA A 141 6.88 11.08 12.01
C ALA A 141 7.90 11.11 10.85
N LEU A 142 7.97 10.05 10.01
CA LEU A 142 8.89 10.04 8.86
C LEU A 142 8.68 11.22 7.93
N SER A 143 7.45 11.70 7.76
CA SER A 143 7.14 12.86 6.91
C SER A 143 7.86 14.13 7.37
N ALA A 144 8.13 14.27 8.67
CA ALA A 144 8.87 15.40 9.24
C ALA A 144 10.39 15.31 9.01
N PHE A 145 10.92 14.12 8.67
CA PHE A 145 12.34 13.90 8.38
C PHE A 145 12.63 13.80 6.87
N TYR A 146 11.61 13.49 6.07
CA TYR A 146 11.72 13.26 4.61
C TYR A 146 10.67 14.08 3.87
N HIS A 147 10.64 15.38 4.13
CA HIS A 147 9.65 16.32 3.57
C HIS A 147 9.85 16.63 2.07
N ASP A 148 10.93 16.16 1.48
CA ASP A 148 11.24 16.23 0.06
C ASP A 148 10.40 15.28 -0.83
N SER A 149 9.56 14.44 -0.25
CA SER A 149 8.76 13.42 -0.94
C SER A 149 7.34 13.27 -0.38
N THR A 150 6.72 14.39 -0.01
CA THR A 150 5.38 14.41 0.61
C THR A 150 4.25 14.76 -0.36
N ASP A 151 4.55 15.23 -1.56
CA ASP A 151 3.53 15.51 -2.57
C ASP A 151 3.06 14.23 -3.26
N ILE A 152 1.88 13.76 -2.86
CA ILE A 152 1.26 12.53 -3.41
C ILE A 152 0.81 12.67 -4.87
N THR A 153 0.73 13.89 -5.41
CA THR A 153 0.38 14.11 -6.82
C THR A 153 1.58 13.96 -7.75
N ASN A 154 2.81 14.13 -7.23
CA ASN A 154 4.05 13.95 -7.96
C ASN A 154 4.45 12.47 -8.01
N PRO A 155 4.59 11.85 -9.20
CA PRO A 155 4.99 10.45 -9.35
C PRO A 155 6.36 10.13 -8.71
N GLU A 156 7.35 11.01 -8.85
CA GLU A 156 8.69 10.82 -8.31
C GLU A 156 8.67 10.81 -6.77
N HIS A 157 7.86 11.70 -6.16
CA HIS A 157 7.70 11.70 -4.71
C HIS A 157 7.02 10.43 -4.20
N ARG A 158 6.02 9.89 -4.94
CA ARG A 158 5.38 8.62 -4.58
C ARG A 158 6.36 7.45 -4.64
N GLU A 159 7.18 7.39 -5.69
CA GLU A 159 8.17 6.34 -5.86
C GLU A 159 9.21 6.34 -4.75
N ILE A 160 9.86 7.49 -4.50
CA ILE A 160 10.86 7.58 -3.43
C ILE A 160 10.27 7.37 -2.03
N ALA A 161 9.02 7.80 -1.80
CA ALA A 161 8.32 7.54 -0.54
C ALA A 161 8.06 6.04 -0.35
N ALA A 162 7.63 5.33 -1.40
CA ALA A 162 7.42 3.88 -1.37
C ALA A 162 8.74 3.13 -1.08
N ILE A 163 9.82 3.46 -1.79
CA ILE A 163 11.16 2.90 -1.57
C ILE A 163 11.61 3.13 -0.12
N ARG A 164 11.50 4.36 0.38
CA ARG A 164 11.89 4.70 1.76
C ARG A 164 11.06 3.96 2.81
N LEU A 165 9.76 3.80 2.61
CA LEU A 165 8.89 3.06 3.52
C LEU A 165 9.26 1.58 3.56
N ILE A 166 9.40 0.93 2.40
CA ILE A 166 9.80 -0.48 2.31
C ILE A 166 11.17 -0.68 2.99
N ALA A 167 12.15 0.13 2.64
CA ALA A 167 13.51 0.01 3.13
C ALA A 167 13.63 0.24 4.64
N LYS A 168 12.90 1.21 5.20
CA LYS A 168 13.02 1.61 6.61
C LYS A 168 12.18 0.78 7.56
N MET A 169 11.13 0.12 7.09
CA MET A 169 10.20 -0.62 7.94
C MET A 169 10.90 -1.65 8.84
N PRO A 170 11.81 -2.51 8.34
CA PRO A 170 12.53 -3.47 9.21
C PRO A 170 13.32 -2.79 10.32
N THR A 171 14.00 -1.68 10.02
CA THR A 171 14.77 -0.91 11.02
C THR A 171 13.86 -0.26 12.05
N LEU A 172 12.71 0.30 11.62
CA LEU A 172 11.73 0.91 12.52
C LEU A 172 11.15 -0.12 13.49
N VAL A 173 10.76 -1.29 13.00
CA VAL A 173 10.20 -2.38 13.82
C VAL A 173 11.25 -2.89 14.81
N ALA A 174 12.47 -3.13 14.35
CA ALA A 174 13.57 -3.58 15.21
C ALA A 174 13.88 -2.57 16.31
N MET A 175 13.87 -1.27 16.01
CA MET A 175 14.06 -0.20 17.01
C MET A 175 12.91 -0.14 18.01
N ALA A 176 11.64 -0.27 17.55
CA ALA A 176 10.49 -0.32 18.45
C ALA A 176 10.61 -1.48 19.44
N TYR A 177 10.92 -2.68 18.95
CA TYR A 177 11.13 -3.85 19.81
C TYR A 177 12.28 -3.65 20.80
N LYS A 178 13.47 -3.22 20.32
CA LYS A 178 14.63 -2.98 21.16
C LYS A 178 14.34 -1.93 22.25
N TYR A 179 13.58 -0.90 21.92
CA TYR A 179 13.16 0.11 22.87
C TYR A 179 12.29 -0.48 23.98
N THR A 180 11.26 -1.27 23.63
CA THR A 180 10.34 -1.86 24.62
C THR A 180 11.03 -2.81 25.58
N VAL A 181 12.00 -3.61 25.11
CA VAL A 181 12.75 -4.58 25.93
C VAL A 181 14.00 -3.99 26.58
N GLY A 182 14.31 -2.71 26.34
CA GLY A 182 15.46 -2.04 26.94
C GLY A 182 16.82 -2.47 26.40
N GLN A 183 16.87 -2.97 25.16
CA GLN A 183 18.10 -3.38 24.50
C GLN A 183 18.69 -2.25 23.63
N PRO A 184 20.01 -2.24 23.38
CA PRO A 184 20.63 -1.26 22.49
C PRO A 184 20.18 -1.46 21.04
N TYR A 185 20.15 -0.35 20.28
CA TYR A 185 19.92 -0.38 18.84
C TYR A 185 21.15 -0.93 18.11
N ILE A 186 20.90 -1.78 17.13
CA ILE A 186 21.92 -2.37 16.25
C ILE A 186 21.69 -1.82 14.84
N CYS A 187 22.78 -1.40 14.17
CA CYS A 187 22.71 -0.94 12.78
C CYS A 187 22.65 -2.16 11.85
N LEU A 188 21.69 -2.19 10.93
CA LEU A 188 21.53 -3.28 9.97
C LEU A 188 22.70 -3.40 8.97
N LEU A 189 23.43 -2.30 8.71
CA LEU A 189 24.59 -2.34 7.83
C LEU A 189 25.73 -3.24 8.34
N TYR A 190 25.84 -3.42 9.66
CA TYR A 190 26.85 -4.32 10.24
C TYR A 190 26.48 -5.81 10.11
N THR A 191 25.21 -6.13 9.80
CA THR A 191 24.75 -7.50 9.66
C THR A 191 24.78 -7.99 8.22
N SER A 192 24.74 -7.09 7.23
CA SER A 192 24.86 -7.45 5.82
C SER A 192 26.32 -7.68 5.39
N ASP A 193 27.28 -6.93 5.95
CA ASP A 193 28.70 -7.10 5.63
C ASP A 193 29.34 -8.33 6.32
N ALA A 194 28.68 -8.86 7.37
CA ALA A 194 29.17 -10.06 8.07
C ALA A 194 28.70 -11.39 7.44
N ALA A 195 27.85 -11.33 6.41
CA ALA A 195 27.38 -12.51 5.70
C ALA A 195 28.19 -12.81 4.42
N ASP A 196 29.07 -11.88 4.01
CA ASP A 196 29.91 -11.99 2.80
C ASP A 196 31.38 -12.33 3.12
N GLU A 197 31.74 -12.60 4.41
CA GLU A 197 33.00 -13.19 4.85
C GLU A 197 32.78 -14.64 5.34
#